data_f8a5b31a8dc12587fd41808057480df0
#
_entry.id   f8a5b31a8dc12587fd41808057480df0
#
_cell.length_a   1.000
_cell.length_b   1.000
_cell.length_c   1.000
_cell.angle_alpha   90.00
_cell.angle_beta   90.00
_cell.angle_gamma   90.00
#
_symmetry.space_group_name_H-M   'P 1'
#
loop_
_entity.id
_entity.type
_entity.pdbx_description
1 polymer ?
#
loop_
_entity_poly.entity_id
_entity_poly.type
_entity_poly.pdbx_seq_one_letter_code
_entity_poly.pdbx_strand_id
1 'polypeptide(L)'
;MKKKIFIALAIVIGLLFFFIGLQNRKVHLPFTDEDVSYSEMWEKKQYAQIIDYGNTVLEKNPMERDPLIFTGYAYFYQGISILDMEERNSCMEKAVVLLRRALLTEGKENSNVMYVLGKAYYHLGYYYCDLAVKYLDAALKKGCDSKDIYEYLGLAYSKLDMSDHAVENFEKALEVNPSDVLILTLAQEYIKDGNLEKAGYYLDKAGSGDNAVLKEKSLLLKGQRYLGLKEYDNALESFSRVLELNPGSADAYYYTGEVYEAKGELQKAKAQWRKAYNLNPEHYKSKLKLFK
;
A
#
# COMPACT_ATOMS: atom_id res chain seq x y z
N MET A 1 30.19 -29.83 48.42
CA MET A 1 30.37 -29.66 46.94
C MET A 1 29.49 -30.61 46.09
N LYS A 2 29.42 -31.90 46.37
CA LYS A 2 28.67 -32.89 45.56
C LYS A 2 27.16 -32.61 45.43
N LYS A 3 26.45 -32.10 46.48
CA LYS A 3 25.01 -31.78 46.40
C LYS A 3 24.69 -30.60 45.46
N LYS A 4 25.56 -29.58 45.33
CA LYS A 4 25.33 -28.45 44.41
C LYS A 4 25.51 -28.83 42.94
N ILE A 5 26.39 -29.78 42.66
CA ILE A 5 26.62 -30.31 41.30
C ILE A 5 25.41 -31.15 40.82
N PHE A 6 24.80 -31.93 41.76
CA PHE A 6 23.60 -32.72 41.44
C PHE A 6 22.36 -31.84 41.11
N ILE A 7 22.20 -30.73 41.84
CA ILE A 7 21.10 -29.80 41.61
C ILE A 7 21.29 -29.07 40.26
N ALA A 8 22.50 -28.63 39.92
CA ALA A 8 22.81 -28.01 38.66
C ALA A 8 22.60 -28.97 37.46
N LEU A 9 22.98 -30.23 37.60
CA LEU A 9 22.78 -31.26 36.58
C LEU A 9 21.29 -31.56 36.35
N ALA A 10 20.48 -31.62 37.42
CA ALA A 10 19.05 -31.84 37.37
C ALA A 10 18.31 -30.69 36.68
N ILE A 11 18.74 -29.41 36.87
CA ILE A 11 18.20 -28.24 36.22
C ILE A 11 18.55 -28.26 34.71
N VAL A 12 19.77 -28.61 34.34
CA VAL A 12 20.19 -28.69 32.91
C VAL A 12 19.46 -29.81 32.21
N ILE A 13 19.25 -30.97 32.82
CA ILE A 13 18.47 -32.06 32.24
C ILE A 13 16.99 -31.67 32.13
N GLY A 14 16.42 -31.00 33.13
CA GLY A 14 15.05 -30.47 33.06
C GLY A 14 14.85 -29.46 31.97
N LEU A 15 15.80 -28.56 31.73
CA LEU A 15 15.79 -27.59 30.63
C LEU A 15 15.95 -28.30 29.27
N LEU A 16 16.76 -29.32 29.14
CA LEU A 16 16.91 -30.12 27.94
C LEU A 16 15.60 -30.86 27.58
N PHE A 17 14.95 -31.49 28.59
CA PHE A 17 13.64 -32.12 28.36
C PHE A 17 12.54 -31.10 28.06
N PHE A 18 12.59 -29.90 28.61
CA PHE A 18 11.66 -28.82 28.27
C PHE A 18 11.87 -28.32 26.84
N PHE A 19 13.13 -28.15 26.39
CA PHE A 19 13.46 -27.77 25.00
C PHE A 19 13.12 -28.88 24.00
N ILE A 20 13.39 -30.15 24.32
CA ILE A 20 13.02 -31.28 23.48
C ILE A 20 11.48 -31.43 23.43
N GLY A 21 10.77 -31.16 24.51
CA GLY A 21 9.32 -31.11 24.58
C GLY A 21 8.71 -29.97 23.76
N LEU A 22 9.42 -28.83 23.62
CA LEU A 22 9.01 -27.73 22.74
C LEU A 22 9.28 -28.04 21.26
N GLN A 23 10.40 -28.72 20.93
CA GLN A 23 10.68 -29.14 19.55
C GLN A 23 9.77 -30.29 19.07
N ASN A 24 9.27 -31.15 19.97
CA ASN A 24 8.35 -32.23 19.65
C ASN A 24 6.87 -31.88 19.83
N ARG A 25 6.52 -30.63 20.17
CA ARG A 25 5.16 -30.16 19.94
C ARG A 25 5.00 -29.96 18.44
N LYS A 26 4.75 -31.06 17.71
CA LYS A 26 3.87 -31.01 16.55
C LYS A 26 2.62 -30.31 17.06
N VAL A 27 2.39 -29.08 16.62
CA VAL A 27 1.09 -28.45 16.78
C VAL A 27 0.15 -29.42 16.10
N HIS A 28 -0.54 -30.24 16.88
CA HIS A 28 -1.67 -31.01 16.39
C HIS A 28 -2.70 -29.94 16.05
N LEU A 29 -2.74 -29.59 14.77
CA LEU A 29 -3.87 -28.86 14.23
C LEU A 29 -5.09 -29.78 14.46
N PRO A 30 -6.15 -29.31 15.12
CA PRO A 30 -7.29 -30.16 15.50
C PRO A 30 -8.17 -30.51 14.29
N PHE A 31 -7.65 -30.44 13.07
CA PHE A 31 -8.41 -30.63 11.83
C PHE A 31 -7.96 -31.93 11.15
N THR A 32 -8.86 -32.86 11.02
CA THR A 32 -8.73 -33.99 10.11
C THR A 32 -9.01 -33.49 8.68
N ASP A 33 -8.35 -34.06 7.67
CA ASP A 33 -8.36 -33.61 6.26
C ASP A 33 -9.77 -33.51 5.61
N GLU A 34 -10.84 -33.91 6.28
CA GLU A 34 -12.21 -33.98 5.76
C GLU A 34 -13.10 -32.78 6.14
N ASP A 35 -12.71 -31.92 7.13
CA ASP A 35 -13.61 -30.94 7.73
C ASP A 35 -13.21 -29.46 7.57
N VAL A 36 -12.12 -29.13 6.86
CA VAL A 36 -11.65 -27.75 6.78
C VAL A 36 -12.15 -27.05 5.53
N SER A 37 -13.15 -26.18 5.69
CA SER A 37 -13.64 -25.32 4.63
C SER A 37 -12.83 -24.02 4.56
N TYR A 38 -12.04 -23.84 3.50
CA TYR A 38 -11.39 -22.55 3.21
C TYR A 38 -12.41 -21.41 3.14
N SER A 39 -13.60 -21.65 2.62
CA SER A 39 -14.67 -20.65 2.53
C SER A 39 -15.12 -20.18 3.91
N GLU A 40 -15.27 -21.08 4.87
CA GLU A 40 -15.66 -20.73 6.24
C GLU A 40 -14.57 -19.93 6.96
N MET A 41 -13.30 -20.33 6.85
CA MET A 41 -12.18 -19.57 7.39
C MET A 41 -12.06 -18.20 6.73
N TRP A 42 -12.34 -18.10 5.44
CA TRP A 42 -12.33 -16.88 4.67
C TRP A 42 -13.39 -15.88 5.14
N GLU A 43 -14.63 -16.34 5.31
CA GLU A 43 -15.74 -15.53 5.84
C GLU A 43 -15.43 -14.97 7.25
N LYS A 44 -14.75 -15.78 8.06
CA LYS A 44 -14.29 -15.39 9.40
C LYS A 44 -13.00 -14.56 9.39
N LYS A 45 -12.41 -14.27 8.22
CA LYS A 45 -11.14 -13.54 8.04
C LYS A 45 -9.96 -14.17 8.82
N GLN A 46 -9.95 -15.47 8.96
CA GLN A 46 -8.93 -16.23 9.69
C GLN A 46 -7.68 -16.46 8.82
N TYR A 47 -7.07 -15.38 8.31
CA TYR A 47 -5.98 -15.45 7.33
C TYR A 47 -4.77 -16.26 7.82
N ALA A 48 -4.37 -16.10 9.09
CA ALA A 48 -3.26 -16.87 9.65
C ALA A 48 -3.54 -18.39 9.62
N GLN A 49 -4.77 -18.80 9.94
CA GLN A 49 -5.15 -20.23 9.90
C GLN A 49 -5.19 -20.76 8.47
N ILE A 50 -5.69 -19.96 7.51
CA ILE A 50 -5.65 -20.32 6.08
C ILE A 50 -4.20 -20.51 5.62
N ILE A 51 -3.28 -19.64 6.05
CA ILE A 51 -1.86 -19.73 5.69
C ILE A 51 -1.23 -21.00 6.26
N ASP A 52 -1.42 -21.28 7.55
CA ASP A 52 -0.82 -22.44 8.22
C ASP A 52 -1.34 -23.74 7.61
N TYR A 53 -2.67 -23.87 7.46
CA TYR A 53 -3.28 -25.05 6.88
C TYR A 53 -2.89 -25.21 5.41
N GLY A 54 -3.01 -24.13 4.62
CA GLY A 54 -2.69 -24.16 3.19
C GLY A 54 -1.25 -24.52 2.90
N ASN A 55 -0.29 -23.99 3.69
CA ASN A 55 1.12 -24.37 3.55
C ASN A 55 1.33 -25.86 3.84
N THR A 56 0.68 -26.41 4.88
CA THR A 56 0.75 -27.85 5.19
C THR A 56 0.22 -28.72 4.04
N VAL A 57 -0.88 -28.30 3.40
CA VAL A 57 -1.43 -29.02 2.23
C VAL A 57 -0.48 -28.90 1.04
N LEU A 58 0.05 -27.70 0.77
CA LEU A 58 0.95 -27.42 -0.36
C LEU A 58 2.33 -28.08 -0.23
N GLU A 59 2.76 -28.44 0.99
CA GLU A 59 3.95 -29.29 1.19
C GLU A 59 3.75 -30.69 0.61
N LYS A 60 2.54 -31.24 0.73
CA LYS A 60 2.19 -32.59 0.20
C LYS A 60 1.81 -32.52 -1.28
N ASN A 61 0.97 -31.55 -1.65
CA ASN A 61 0.40 -31.35 -2.98
C ASN A 61 0.71 -29.94 -3.52
N PRO A 62 1.91 -29.69 -4.03
CA PRO A 62 2.38 -28.33 -4.37
C PRO A 62 1.57 -27.58 -5.41
N MET A 63 0.74 -28.27 -6.21
CA MET A 63 -0.05 -27.65 -7.29
C MET A 63 -1.56 -27.78 -7.05
N GLU A 64 -1.97 -28.04 -5.82
CA GLU A 64 -3.39 -28.08 -5.47
C GLU A 64 -4.01 -26.69 -5.54
N ARG A 65 -5.05 -26.56 -6.37
CA ARG A 65 -5.57 -25.25 -6.80
C ARG A 65 -6.15 -24.41 -5.67
N ASP A 66 -7.08 -24.95 -4.89
CA ASP A 66 -7.78 -24.19 -3.85
C ASP A 66 -6.84 -23.74 -2.73
N PRO A 67 -5.96 -24.59 -2.18
CA PRO A 67 -4.90 -24.15 -1.28
C PRO A 67 -4.03 -23.03 -1.86
N LEU A 68 -3.63 -23.11 -3.14
CA LEU A 68 -2.85 -22.05 -3.79
C LEU A 68 -3.60 -20.70 -3.81
N ILE A 69 -4.89 -20.72 -4.14
CA ILE A 69 -5.73 -19.53 -4.24
C ILE A 69 -5.97 -18.93 -2.85
N PHE A 70 -6.50 -19.71 -1.91
CA PHE A 70 -6.89 -19.20 -0.59
C PHE A 70 -5.67 -18.76 0.23
N THR A 71 -4.58 -19.54 0.19
CA THR A 71 -3.33 -19.14 0.89
C THR A 71 -2.72 -17.91 0.26
N GLY A 72 -2.72 -17.79 -1.06
CA GLY A 72 -2.27 -16.60 -1.77
C GLY A 72 -3.10 -15.36 -1.41
N TYR A 73 -4.42 -15.48 -1.36
CA TYR A 73 -5.30 -14.40 -0.89
C TYR A 73 -5.03 -14.05 0.57
N ALA A 74 -4.89 -15.05 1.44
CA ALA A 74 -4.65 -14.82 2.86
C ALA A 74 -3.33 -14.06 3.09
N TYR A 75 -2.24 -14.39 2.40
CA TYR A 75 -1.01 -13.62 2.43
C TYR A 75 -1.21 -12.18 1.95
N PHE A 76 -1.94 -11.96 0.87
CA PHE A 76 -2.23 -10.62 0.38
C PHE A 76 -3.00 -9.79 1.43
N TYR A 77 -4.13 -10.31 1.95
CA TYR A 77 -4.96 -9.57 2.90
C TYR A 77 -4.31 -9.38 4.27
N GLN A 78 -3.50 -10.33 4.72
CA GLN A 78 -2.66 -10.14 5.90
C GLN A 78 -1.61 -9.05 5.65
N GLY A 79 -0.93 -9.10 4.51
CA GLY A 79 0.13 -8.16 4.15
C GLY A 79 -0.34 -6.71 4.09
N ILE A 80 -1.53 -6.42 3.53
CA ILE A 80 -2.05 -5.04 3.46
C ILE A 80 -2.33 -4.42 4.85
N SER A 81 -2.46 -5.22 5.91
CA SER A 81 -2.64 -4.75 7.28
C SER A 81 -1.33 -4.52 8.04
N ILE A 82 -0.20 -4.95 7.50
CA ILE A 82 1.12 -4.83 8.13
C ILE A 82 1.71 -3.44 7.84
N LEU A 83 2.15 -2.75 8.89
CA LEU A 83 2.77 -1.43 8.76
C LEU A 83 4.24 -1.52 8.37
N ASP A 84 4.95 -2.53 8.87
CA ASP A 84 6.34 -2.78 8.51
C ASP A 84 6.46 -3.14 7.02
N MET A 85 7.34 -2.44 6.31
CA MET A 85 7.46 -2.55 4.86
C MET A 85 8.10 -3.88 4.44
N GLU A 86 9.06 -4.38 5.19
CA GLU A 86 9.77 -5.63 4.87
C GLU A 86 8.85 -6.84 5.05
N GLU A 87 8.15 -6.90 6.18
CA GLU A 87 7.15 -7.95 6.45
C GLU A 87 6.00 -7.91 5.42
N ARG A 88 5.50 -6.72 5.10
CA ARG A 88 4.47 -6.55 4.07
C ARG A 88 4.93 -7.06 2.72
N ASN A 89 6.13 -6.68 2.28
CA ASN A 89 6.69 -7.12 1.00
C ASN A 89 6.86 -8.65 0.97
N SER A 90 7.34 -9.26 2.05
CA SER A 90 7.43 -10.71 2.18
C SER A 90 6.07 -11.40 1.98
N CYS A 91 5.00 -10.85 2.56
CA CYS A 91 3.65 -11.35 2.35
C CYS A 91 3.19 -11.19 0.88
N MET A 92 3.47 -10.04 0.26
CA MET A 92 3.12 -9.81 -1.15
C MET A 92 3.87 -10.76 -2.09
N GLU A 93 5.16 -11.01 -1.86
CA GLU A 93 5.95 -11.97 -2.64
C GLU A 93 5.38 -13.39 -2.55
N LYS A 94 5.03 -13.84 -1.33
CA LYS A 94 4.40 -15.15 -1.14
C LYS A 94 3.04 -15.23 -1.85
N ALA A 95 2.21 -14.18 -1.74
CA ALA A 95 0.95 -14.10 -2.47
C ALA A 95 1.17 -14.21 -3.98
N VAL A 96 2.12 -13.45 -4.54
CA VAL A 96 2.47 -13.49 -5.97
C VAL A 96 2.88 -14.90 -6.41
N VAL A 97 3.76 -15.57 -5.65
CA VAL A 97 4.23 -16.92 -5.99
C VAL A 97 3.06 -17.90 -6.03
N LEU A 98 2.21 -17.91 -5.01
CA LEU A 98 1.08 -18.85 -4.91
C LEU A 98 0.04 -18.56 -5.99
N LEU A 99 -0.36 -17.31 -6.18
CA LEU A 99 -1.37 -16.96 -7.18
C LEU A 99 -0.90 -17.19 -8.62
N ARG A 100 0.37 -16.97 -8.91
CA ARG A 100 0.95 -17.34 -10.22
C ARG A 100 0.91 -18.85 -10.44
N ARG A 101 1.21 -19.66 -9.42
CA ARG A 101 1.10 -21.11 -9.50
C ARG A 101 -0.35 -21.53 -9.71
N ALA A 102 -1.31 -20.89 -9.01
CA ALA A 102 -2.73 -21.14 -9.20
C ALA A 102 -3.19 -20.90 -10.65
N LEU A 103 -2.63 -19.90 -11.35
CA LEU A 103 -2.94 -19.65 -12.76
C LEU A 103 -2.36 -20.72 -13.72
N LEU A 104 -1.43 -21.55 -13.26
CA LEU A 104 -0.87 -22.67 -14.03
C LEU A 104 -1.63 -23.98 -13.82
N THR A 105 -2.54 -24.04 -12.85
CA THR A 105 -3.36 -25.23 -12.60
C THR A 105 -4.52 -25.32 -13.57
N GLU A 106 -4.95 -26.55 -13.90
CA GLU A 106 -6.16 -26.76 -14.71
C GLU A 106 -7.42 -26.24 -14.01
N GLY A 107 -8.36 -25.71 -14.77
CA GLY A 107 -9.63 -25.21 -14.27
C GLY A 107 -10.06 -23.92 -14.96
N LYS A 108 -11.24 -23.38 -14.57
CA LYS A 108 -11.72 -22.09 -15.09
C LYS A 108 -10.74 -20.97 -14.75
N GLU A 109 -10.38 -20.18 -15.76
CA GLU A 109 -9.65 -18.93 -15.53
C GLU A 109 -10.39 -18.10 -14.47
N ASN A 110 -9.67 -17.73 -13.42
CA ASN A 110 -10.24 -17.00 -12.30
C ASN A 110 -9.83 -15.53 -12.37
N SER A 111 -10.76 -14.69 -12.83
CA SER A 111 -10.54 -13.24 -12.90
C SER A 111 -10.15 -12.63 -11.54
N ASN A 112 -10.68 -13.19 -10.43
CA ASN A 112 -10.35 -12.74 -9.08
C ASN A 112 -8.89 -13.07 -8.70
N VAL A 113 -8.35 -14.20 -9.16
CA VAL A 113 -6.91 -14.52 -8.96
C VAL A 113 -6.04 -13.48 -9.67
N MET A 114 -6.37 -13.13 -10.92
CA MET A 114 -5.67 -12.10 -11.67
C MET A 114 -5.78 -10.73 -11.01
N TYR A 115 -6.97 -10.38 -10.52
CA TYR A 115 -7.21 -9.12 -9.80
C TYR A 115 -6.36 -9.01 -8.52
N VAL A 116 -6.38 -10.01 -7.63
CA VAL A 116 -5.57 -9.99 -6.40
C VAL A 116 -4.08 -10.02 -6.71
N LEU A 117 -3.67 -10.77 -7.73
CA LEU A 117 -2.28 -10.81 -8.19
C LEU A 117 -1.81 -9.44 -8.70
N GLY A 118 -2.65 -8.74 -9.46
CA GLY A 118 -2.37 -7.37 -9.91
C GLY A 118 -2.23 -6.39 -8.75
N LYS A 119 -3.09 -6.48 -7.74
CA LYS A 119 -2.97 -5.68 -6.51
C LYS A 119 -1.69 -6.00 -5.74
N ALA A 120 -1.32 -7.28 -5.62
CA ALA A 120 -0.09 -7.68 -4.94
C ALA A 120 1.15 -7.09 -5.64
N TYR A 121 1.21 -7.10 -6.97
CA TYR A 121 2.27 -6.44 -7.74
C TYR A 121 2.30 -4.93 -7.52
N TYR A 122 1.16 -4.25 -7.47
CA TYR A 122 1.11 -2.82 -7.16
C TYR A 122 1.73 -2.51 -5.78
N HIS A 123 1.44 -3.34 -4.76
CA HIS A 123 1.97 -3.17 -3.41
C HIS A 123 3.47 -3.48 -3.29
N LEU A 124 4.03 -4.31 -4.17
CA LEU A 124 5.49 -4.53 -4.29
C LEU A 124 6.25 -3.31 -4.83
N GLY A 125 5.54 -2.32 -5.39
CA GLY A 125 6.11 -1.02 -5.72
C GLY A 125 6.38 -0.81 -7.21
N TYR A 126 7.11 0.28 -7.49
CA TYR A 126 7.31 0.84 -8.84
C TYR A 126 7.74 -0.20 -9.88
N TYR A 127 8.73 -1.01 -9.56
CA TYR A 127 9.31 -1.99 -10.51
C TYR A 127 8.36 -3.10 -10.94
N TYR A 128 7.19 -3.20 -10.33
CA TYR A 128 6.18 -4.22 -10.62
C TYR A 128 4.86 -3.62 -11.14
N CYS A 129 4.80 -2.30 -11.37
CA CYS A 129 3.56 -1.66 -11.77
C CYS A 129 3.10 -2.05 -13.18
N ASP A 130 4.02 -2.39 -14.09
CA ASP A 130 3.71 -2.97 -15.40
C ASP A 130 2.99 -4.32 -15.28
N LEU A 131 3.45 -5.18 -14.36
CA LEU A 131 2.79 -6.45 -14.06
C LEU A 131 1.44 -6.22 -13.36
N ALA A 132 1.34 -5.22 -12.48
CA ALA A 132 0.07 -4.84 -11.88
C ALA A 132 -0.96 -4.49 -12.96
N VAL A 133 -0.62 -3.60 -13.89
CA VAL A 133 -1.48 -3.24 -15.03
C VAL A 133 -1.85 -4.47 -15.84
N LYS A 134 -0.86 -5.30 -16.23
CA LYS A 134 -1.09 -6.51 -17.03
C LYS A 134 -2.15 -7.42 -16.41
N TYR A 135 -2.04 -7.69 -15.12
CA TYR A 135 -2.96 -8.63 -14.46
C TYR A 135 -4.32 -8.02 -14.13
N LEU A 136 -4.38 -6.72 -13.81
CA LEU A 136 -5.65 -6.01 -13.61
C LEU A 136 -6.44 -5.90 -14.92
N ASP A 137 -5.79 -5.55 -16.03
CA ASP A 137 -6.41 -5.54 -17.34
C ASP A 137 -6.90 -6.94 -17.76
N ALA A 138 -6.12 -7.97 -17.49
CA ALA A 138 -6.52 -9.35 -17.75
C ALA A 138 -7.75 -9.74 -16.91
N ALA A 139 -7.81 -9.29 -15.65
CA ALA A 139 -8.95 -9.52 -14.78
C ALA A 139 -10.22 -8.85 -15.34
N LEU A 140 -10.14 -7.59 -15.78
CA LEU A 140 -11.25 -6.88 -16.44
C LEU A 140 -11.74 -7.61 -17.69
N LYS A 141 -10.83 -8.01 -18.57
CA LYS A 141 -11.15 -8.77 -19.80
C LYS A 141 -11.84 -10.10 -19.52
N LYS A 142 -11.63 -10.68 -18.32
CA LYS A 142 -12.25 -11.92 -17.84
C LYS A 142 -13.50 -11.66 -16.99
N GLY A 143 -14.01 -10.43 -16.96
CA GLY A 143 -15.25 -10.08 -16.29
C GLY A 143 -15.14 -9.85 -14.78
N CYS A 144 -13.96 -9.45 -14.28
CA CYS A 144 -13.84 -8.97 -12.89
C CYS A 144 -14.63 -7.66 -12.71
N ASP A 145 -15.54 -7.64 -11.74
CA ASP A 145 -16.42 -6.51 -11.42
C ASP A 145 -16.05 -5.82 -10.08
N SER A 146 -14.83 -6.05 -9.59
CA SER A 146 -14.35 -5.46 -8.34
C SER A 146 -14.35 -3.94 -8.42
N LYS A 147 -14.99 -3.29 -7.44
CA LYS A 147 -15.26 -1.84 -7.45
C LYS A 147 -14.01 -0.97 -7.46
N ASP A 148 -12.89 -1.47 -6.97
CA ASP A 148 -11.62 -0.75 -6.85
C ASP A 148 -10.61 -1.09 -7.96
N ILE A 149 -11.00 -1.90 -8.96
CA ILE A 149 -10.06 -2.34 -10.01
C ILE A 149 -9.54 -1.16 -10.83
N TYR A 150 -10.41 -0.20 -11.17
CA TYR A 150 -10.02 1.01 -11.90
C TYR A 150 -9.15 1.94 -11.04
N GLU A 151 -9.39 2.00 -9.72
CA GLU A 151 -8.54 2.75 -8.80
C GLU A 151 -7.11 2.18 -8.79
N TYR A 152 -6.96 0.86 -8.67
CA TYR A 152 -5.63 0.22 -8.72
C TYR A 152 -4.95 0.36 -10.08
N LEU A 153 -5.70 0.33 -11.20
CA LEU A 153 -5.15 0.64 -12.52
C LEU A 153 -4.65 2.08 -12.60
N GLY A 154 -5.47 3.04 -12.17
CA GLY A 154 -5.07 4.44 -12.11
C GLY A 154 -3.82 4.66 -11.28
N LEU A 155 -3.75 4.05 -10.09
CA LEU A 155 -2.59 4.12 -9.20
C LEU A 155 -1.33 3.50 -9.82
N ALA A 156 -1.46 2.37 -10.53
CA ALA A 156 -0.34 1.71 -11.20
C ALA A 156 0.17 2.55 -12.38
N TYR A 157 -0.72 3.09 -13.21
CA TYR A 157 -0.35 3.98 -14.32
C TYR A 157 0.27 5.28 -13.83
N SER A 158 -0.25 5.88 -12.73
CA SER A 158 0.34 7.07 -12.12
C SER A 158 1.78 6.85 -11.64
N LYS A 159 2.07 5.66 -11.07
CA LYS A 159 3.45 5.28 -10.70
C LYS A 159 4.35 5.10 -11.91
N LEU A 160 3.82 4.69 -13.05
CA LEU A 160 4.55 4.55 -14.33
C LEU A 160 4.70 5.87 -15.10
N ASP A 161 4.27 6.99 -14.52
CA ASP A 161 4.23 8.31 -15.16
C ASP A 161 3.39 8.35 -16.46
N MET A 162 2.36 7.49 -16.55
CA MET A 162 1.41 7.41 -17.64
C MET A 162 0.12 8.17 -17.27
N SER A 163 0.21 9.50 -17.13
CA SER A 163 -0.85 10.34 -16.57
C SER A 163 -2.19 10.24 -17.31
N ASP A 164 -2.19 10.18 -18.65
CA ASP A 164 -3.44 10.04 -19.43
C ASP A 164 -4.21 8.77 -19.03
N HIS A 165 -3.51 7.63 -18.94
CA HIS A 165 -4.12 6.37 -18.55
C HIS A 165 -4.55 6.37 -17.07
N ALA A 166 -3.75 7.02 -16.20
CA ALA A 166 -4.09 7.16 -14.78
C ALA A 166 -5.39 7.94 -14.61
N VAL A 167 -5.52 9.09 -15.29
CA VAL A 167 -6.71 9.95 -15.27
C VAL A 167 -7.93 9.19 -15.77
N GLU A 168 -7.83 8.53 -16.94
CA GLU A 168 -8.94 7.75 -17.52
C GLU A 168 -9.46 6.69 -16.53
N ASN A 169 -8.56 5.98 -15.87
CA ASN A 169 -8.94 4.95 -14.90
C ASN A 169 -9.50 5.55 -13.62
N PHE A 170 -8.95 6.66 -13.10
CA PHE A 170 -9.51 7.33 -11.94
C PHE A 170 -10.91 7.92 -12.22
N GLU A 171 -11.17 8.44 -13.42
CA GLU A 171 -12.52 8.90 -13.80
C GLU A 171 -13.50 7.73 -13.78
N LYS A 172 -13.14 6.57 -14.37
CA LYS A 172 -13.97 5.34 -14.29
C LYS A 172 -14.16 4.87 -12.85
N ALA A 173 -13.11 4.95 -12.03
CA ALA A 173 -13.20 4.58 -10.62
C ALA A 173 -14.22 5.46 -9.86
N LEU A 174 -14.25 6.78 -10.16
CA LEU A 174 -15.23 7.70 -9.58
C LEU A 174 -16.67 7.40 -9.97
N GLU A 175 -16.90 6.90 -11.21
CA GLU A 175 -18.23 6.47 -11.65
C GLU A 175 -18.71 5.23 -10.88
N VAL A 176 -17.79 4.30 -10.57
CA VAL A 176 -18.12 3.03 -9.90
C VAL A 176 -18.20 3.18 -8.38
N ASN A 177 -17.26 3.90 -7.79
CA ASN A 177 -17.12 4.00 -6.31
C ASN A 177 -16.58 5.38 -5.91
N PRO A 178 -17.42 6.44 -5.93
CA PRO A 178 -16.98 7.80 -5.63
C PRO A 178 -16.53 7.94 -4.17
N SER A 179 -15.40 8.63 -3.96
CA SER A 179 -14.91 8.99 -2.64
C SER A 179 -14.09 10.28 -2.68
N ASP A 180 -14.04 11.04 -1.57
CA ASP A 180 -13.23 12.25 -1.48
C ASP A 180 -11.73 11.95 -1.65
N VAL A 181 -11.27 10.78 -1.18
CA VAL A 181 -9.90 10.32 -1.38
C VAL A 181 -9.58 10.20 -2.86
N LEU A 182 -10.46 9.57 -3.62
CA LEU A 182 -10.29 9.36 -5.07
C LEU A 182 -10.39 10.69 -5.84
N ILE A 183 -11.31 11.59 -5.45
CA ILE A 183 -11.41 12.93 -6.02
C ILE A 183 -10.10 13.70 -5.83
N LEU A 184 -9.51 13.68 -4.61
CA LEU A 184 -8.23 14.33 -4.34
C LEU A 184 -7.06 13.65 -5.06
N THR A 185 -7.11 12.33 -5.26
CA THR A 185 -6.11 11.59 -6.03
C THR A 185 -6.14 11.99 -7.49
N LEU A 186 -7.34 12.10 -8.08
CA LEU A 186 -7.51 12.58 -9.45
C LEU A 186 -7.09 14.05 -9.60
N ALA A 187 -7.43 14.91 -8.66
CA ALA A 187 -6.95 16.30 -8.65
C ALA A 187 -5.42 16.37 -8.61
N GLN A 188 -4.78 15.53 -7.82
CA GLN A 188 -3.32 15.44 -7.76
C GLN A 188 -2.72 15.00 -9.09
N GLU A 189 -3.34 14.04 -9.79
CA GLU A 189 -2.86 13.58 -11.10
C GLU A 189 -3.00 14.69 -12.15
N TYR A 190 -4.11 15.46 -12.14
CA TYR A 190 -4.26 16.61 -13.02
C TYR A 190 -3.25 17.75 -12.73
N ILE A 191 -2.84 17.96 -11.46
CA ILE A 191 -1.75 18.89 -11.13
C ILE A 191 -0.42 18.40 -11.72
N LYS A 192 -0.14 17.10 -11.59
CA LYS A 192 1.06 16.46 -12.13
C LYS A 192 1.13 16.58 -13.65
N ASP A 193 0.00 16.39 -14.32
CA ASP A 193 -0.15 16.53 -15.78
C ASP A 193 -0.15 17.99 -16.27
N GLY A 194 -0.23 18.97 -15.36
CA GLY A 194 -0.32 20.39 -15.68
C GLY A 194 -1.70 20.90 -16.06
N ASN A 195 -2.74 20.05 -16.01
CA ASN A 195 -4.13 20.46 -16.27
C ASN A 195 -4.75 21.10 -15.02
N LEU A 196 -4.32 22.34 -14.75
CA LEU A 196 -4.66 23.07 -13.51
C LEU A 196 -6.13 23.50 -13.45
N GLU A 197 -6.83 23.57 -14.58
CA GLU A 197 -8.27 23.87 -14.64
C GLU A 197 -9.08 22.68 -14.11
N LYS A 198 -8.88 21.49 -14.67
CA LYS A 198 -9.53 20.27 -14.19
C LYS A 198 -9.16 19.95 -12.74
N ALA A 199 -7.90 20.17 -12.36
CA ALA A 199 -7.50 20.03 -10.97
C ALA A 199 -8.34 20.92 -10.04
N GLY A 200 -8.58 22.19 -10.43
CA GLY A 200 -9.44 23.12 -9.70
C GLY A 200 -10.86 22.57 -9.52
N TYR A 201 -11.47 22.11 -10.63
CA TYR A 201 -12.81 21.53 -10.59
C TYR A 201 -12.93 20.38 -9.56
N TYR A 202 -11.98 19.43 -9.57
CA TYR A 202 -12.01 18.30 -8.63
C TYR A 202 -11.70 18.73 -7.20
N LEU A 203 -10.80 19.72 -6.98
CA LEU A 203 -10.53 20.26 -5.65
C LEU A 203 -11.74 20.97 -5.03
N ASP A 204 -12.56 21.63 -5.85
CA ASP A 204 -13.79 22.28 -5.40
C ASP A 204 -14.91 21.25 -5.14
N LYS A 205 -14.91 20.14 -5.87
CA LYS A 205 -15.82 19.01 -5.69
C LYS A 205 -15.48 18.15 -4.46
N ALA A 206 -14.19 18.08 -4.08
CA ALA A 206 -13.76 17.39 -2.87
C ALA A 206 -14.46 18.02 -1.67
N GLY A 207 -15.33 17.27 -1.03
CA GLY A 207 -16.13 17.76 0.08
C GLY A 207 -15.28 18.39 1.19
N SER A 208 -15.83 19.42 1.82
CA SER A 208 -15.23 20.06 3.01
C SER A 208 -15.57 19.29 4.30
N GLY A 209 -15.60 17.95 4.21
CA GLY A 209 -15.93 17.10 5.36
C GLY A 209 -15.02 17.37 6.57
N ASP A 210 -15.47 16.95 7.76
CA ASP A 210 -14.76 17.14 9.03
C ASP A 210 -13.46 16.32 9.16
N ASN A 211 -13.08 15.58 8.12
CA ASN A 211 -11.84 14.80 8.11
C ASN A 211 -10.61 15.70 7.95
N ALA A 212 -9.91 15.92 9.06
CA ALA A 212 -8.72 16.79 9.11
C ALA A 212 -7.62 16.36 8.11
N VAL A 213 -7.42 15.06 7.88
CA VAL A 213 -6.42 14.52 6.95
C VAL A 213 -6.78 14.89 5.51
N LEU A 214 -8.05 14.72 5.12
CA LEU A 214 -8.51 15.08 3.77
C LEU A 214 -8.48 16.60 3.57
N LYS A 215 -8.80 17.36 4.60
CA LYS A 215 -8.71 18.84 4.57
C LYS A 215 -7.27 19.31 4.40
N GLU A 216 -6.32 18.73 5.14
CA GLU A 216 -4.89 19.01 4.97
C GLU A 216 -4.45 18.71 3.53
N LYS A 217 -4.78 17.50 3.02
CA LYS A 217 -4.43 17.11 1.64
C LYS A 217 -5.05 18.04 0.60
N SER A 218 -6.33 18.41 0.76
CA SER A 218 -7.00 19.35 -0.16
C SER A 218 -6.31 20.72 -0.19
N LEU A 219 -5.97 21.29 0.98
CA LEU A 219 -5.26 22.55 1.06
C LEU A 219 -3.86 22.48 0.45
N LEU A 220 -3.14 21.39 0.68
CA LEU A 220 -1.82 21.16 0.08
C LEU A 220 -1.91 21.13 -1.45
N LEU A 221 -2.87 20.42 -2.01
CA LEU A 221 -3.11 20.36 -3.45
C LEU A 221 -3.57 21.70 -4.03
N LYS A 222 -4.42 22.46 -3.32
CA LYS A 222 -4.79 23.84 -3.72
C LYS A 222 -3.56 24.75 -3.80
N GLY A 223 -2.67 24.66 -2.82
CA GLY A 223 -1.40 25.40 -2.84
C GLY A 223 -0.51 25.02 -4.03
N GLN A 224 -0.39 23.73 -4.34
CA GLN A 224 0.38 23.27 -5.51
C GLN A 224 -0.23 23.76 -6.83
N ARG A 225 -1.55 23.72 -6.96
CA ARG A 225 -2.25 24.28 -8.11
C ARG A 225 -1.99 25.77 -8.27
N TYR A 226 -2.10 26.57 -7.20
CA TYR A 226 -1.80 28.00 -7.24
C TYR A 226 -0.34 28.27 -7.59
N LEU A 227 0.60 27.46 -7.09
CA LEU A 227 2.01 27.54 -7.48
C LEU A 227 2.17 27.31 -9.00
N GLY A 228 1.51 26.30 -9.57
CA GLY A 228 1.51 26.03 -11.01
C GLY A 228 0.92 27.18 -11.84
N LEU A 229 -0.12 27.86 -11.32
CA LEU A 229 -0.71 29.07 -11.90
C LEU A 229 0.12 30.33 -11.70
N LYS A 230 1.22 30.26 -10.94
CA LYS A 230 2.06 31.41 -10.51
C LYS A 230 1.32 32.40 -9.61
N GLU A 231 0.24 31.97 -8.99
CA GLU A 231 -0.52 32.73 -8.00
C GLU A 231 0.13 32.55 -6.61
N TYR A 232 1.31 33.14 -6.45
CA TYR A 232 2.20 32.84 -5.33
C TYR A 232 1.61 33.17 -3.96
N ASP A 233 0.83 34.23 -3.85
CA ASP A 233 0.26 34.65 -2.57
C ASP A 233 -0.87 33.70 -2.14
N ASN A 234 -1.71 33.24 -3.08
CA ASN A 234 -2.73 32.21 -2.84
C ASN A 234 -2.09 30.86 -2.46
N ALA A 235 -0.94 30.55 -3.10
CA ALA A 235 -0.19 29.33 -2.75
C ALA A 235 0.35 29.41 -1.32
N LEU A 236 0.98 30.52 -0.93
CA LEU A 236 1.50 30.75 0.43
C LEU A 236 0.37 30.69 1.48
N GLU A 237 -0.78 31.30 1.21
CA GLU A 237 -1.95 31.23 2.11
C GLU A 237 -2.39 29.78 2.30
N SER A 238 -2.52 29.02 1.20
CA SER A 238 -2.92 27.62 1.26
C SER A 238 -1.96 26.79 2.10
N PHE A 239 -0.64 26.92 1.90
CA PHE A 239 0.36 26.21 2.70
C PHE A 239 0.41 26.69 4.15
N SER A 240 0.18 27.96 4.43
CA SER A 240 0.04 28.48 5.80
C SER A 240 -1.10 27.79 6.54
N ARG A 241 -2.26 27.64 5.89
CA ARG A 241 -3.42 26.93 6.45
C ARG A 241 -3.14 25.45 6.67
N VAL A 242 -2.32 24.80 5.82
CA VAL A 242 -1.84 23.44 6.11
C VAL A 242 -1.03 23.43 7.39
N LEU A 243 -0.10 24.40 7.58
CA LEU A 243 0.76 24.47 8.78
C LEU A 243 -0.01 24.84 10.05
N GLU A 244 -1.14 25.52 9.95
CA GLU A 244 -2.06 25.74 11.07
C GLU A 244 -2.74 24.42 11.52
N LEU A 245 -3.08 23.55 10.58
CA LEU A 245 -3.68 22.24 10.85
C LEU A 245 -2.63 21.21 11.32
N ASN A 246 -1.48 21.23 10.67
CA ASN A 246 -0.37 20.32 10.91
C ASN A 246 0.97 21.06 10.86
N PRO A 247 1.46 21.59 12.00
CA PRO A 247 2.75 22.27 12.07
C PRO A 247 3.96 21.40 11.69
N GLY A 248 3.77 20.05 11.67
CA GLY A 248 4.78 19.07 11.29
C GLY A 248 4.80 18.70 9.80
N SER A 249 3.99 19.36 8.96
CA SER A 249 3.90 19.03 7.53
C SER A 249 5.18 19.41 6.78
N ALA A 250 6.06 18.43 6.55
CA ALA A 250 7.29 18.62 5.75
C ALA A 250 6.97 19.05 4.31
N ASP A 251 5.90 18.49 3.72
CA ASP A 251 5.45 18.87 2.39
C ASP A 251 5.06 20.34 2.30
N ALA A 252 4.33 20.88 3.29
CA ALA A 252 3.92 22.28 3.29
C ALA A 252 5.14 23.22 3.36
N TYR A 253 6.13 22.92 4.20
CA TYR A 253 7.39 23.66 4.21
C TYR A 253 8.16 23.53 2.89
N TYR A 254 8.21 22.33 2.31
CA TYR A 254 8.86 22.13 1.03
C TYR A 254 8.23 23.00 -0.07
N TYR A 255 6.91 22.95 -0.25
CA TYR A 255 6.21 23.73 -1.28
C TYR A 255 6.23 25.24 -0.99
N THR A 256 6.24 25.66 0.27
CA THR A 256 6.51 27.07 0.63
C THR A 256 7.88 27.51 0.13
N GLY A 257 8.89 26.64 0.24
CA GLY A 257 10.22 26.87 -0.35
C GLY A 257 10.18 26.99 -1.86
N GLU A 258 9.42 26.13 -2.56
CA GLU A 258 9.23 26.20 -4.03
C GLU A 258 8.61 27.54 -4.45
N VAL A 259 7.64 28.07 -3.67
CA VAL A 259 7.06 29.40 -3.95
C VAL A 259 8.12 30.49 -3.80
N TYR A 260 8.93 30.48 -2.74
CA TYR A 260 10.00 31.49 -2.56
C TYR A 260 11.08 31.38 -3.64
N GLU A 261 11.43 30.17 -4.10
CA GLU A 261 12.34 29.95 -5.22
C GLU A 261 11.76 30.57 -6.51
N ALA A 262 10.48 30.33 -6.80
CA ALA A 262 9.79 30.89 -7.96
C ALA A 262 9.69 32.44 -7.92
N LYS A 263 9.63 33.03 -6.71
CA LYS A 263 9.71 34.50 -6.48
C LYS A 263 11.13 35.04 -6.55
N GLY A 264 12.16 34.20 -6.71
CA GLY A 264 13.58 34.61 -6.68
C GLY A 264 14.16 34.80 -5.27
N GLU A 265 13.41 34.47 -4.21
CA GLU A 265 13.78 34.67 -2.81
C GLU A 265 14.54 33.47 -2.24
N LEU A 266 15.69 33.15 -2.85
CA LEU A 266 16.40 31.86 -2.63
C LEU A 266 16.78 31.62 -1.16
N GLN A 267 17.10 32.67 -0.38
CA GLN A 267 17.44 32.51 1.03
C GLN A 267 16.22 32.03 1.86
N LYS A 268 15.04 32.58 1.57
CA LYS A 268 13.80 32.13 2.20
C LYS A 268 13.45 30.71 1.77
N ALA A 269 13.62 30.36 0.48
CA ALA A 269 13.42 29.04 -0.02
C ALA A 269 14.26 28.01 0.74
N LYS A 270 15.57 28.24 0.85
CA LYS A 270 16.49 27.35 1.61
C LYS A 270 16.11 27.22 3.08
N ALA A 271 15.62 28.28 3.71
CA ALA A 271 15.16 28.21 5.09
C ALA A 271 13.96 27.29 5.25
N GLN A 272 13.00 27.30 4.31
CA GLN A 272 11.83 26.43 4.34
C GLN A 272 12.21 24.96 4.04
N TRP A 273 13.08 24.71 3.06
CA TRP A 273 13.55 23.35 2.78
C TRP A 273 14.33 22.74 3.96
N ARG A 274 15.10 23.54 4.71
CA ARG A 274 15.75 23.07 5.96
C ARG A 274 14.73 22.69 7.02
N LYS A 275 13.64 23.44 7.16
CA LYS A 275 12.55 23.07 8.09
C LYS A 275 11.92 21.74 7.68
N ALA A 276 11.60 21.58 6.39
CA ALA A 276 11.05 20.34 5.85
C ALA A 276 11.98 19.13 6.11
N TYR A 277 13.29 19.30 5.85
CA TYR A 277 14.30 18.27 6.08
C TYR A 277 14.47 17.95 7.58
N ASN A 278 14.46 18.95 8.47
CA ASN A 278 14.58 18.74 9.90
C ASN A 278 13.39 17.99 10.49
N LEU A 279 12.19 18.21 9.95
CA LEU A 279 10.97 17.49 10.33
C LEU A 279 10.96 16.04 9.80
N ASN A 280 11.45 15.84 8.59
CA ASN A 280 11.55 14.51 7.96
C ASN A 280 12.87 14.42 7.16
N PRO A 281 13.93 13.84 7.73
CA PRO A 281 15.22 13.66 7.03
C PRO A 281 15.13 12.76 5.78
N GLU A 282 14.10 11.92 5.70
CA GLU A 282 13.83 11.08 4.53
C GLU A 282 12.98 11.79 3.46
N HIS A 283 12.62 13.07 3.68
CA HIS A 283 11.91 13.87 2.68
C HIS A 283 12.82 14.17 1.47
N TYR A 284 12.79 13.25 0.50
CA TYR A 284 13.69 13.20 -0.65
C TYR A 284 13.78 14.54 -1.41
N LYS A 285 12.64 15.22 -1.65
CA LYS A 285 12.59 16.49 -2.39
C LYS A 285 13.37 17.60 -1.67
N SER A 286 13.21 17.76 -0.35
CA SER A 286 13.96 18.74 0.44
C SER A 286 15.45 18.43 0.47
N LYS A 287 15.80 17.14 0.60
CA LYS A 287 17.19 16.67 0.56
C LYS A 287 17.85 17.04 -0.76
N LEU A 288 17.18 16.83 -1.90
CA LEU A 288 17.69 17.22 -3.21
C LEU A 288 17.92 18.73 -3.33
N LYS A 289 17.04 19.59 -2.80
CA LYS A 289 17.16 21.06 -2.86
C LYS A 289 18.28 21.61 -1.99
N LEU A 290 18.67 20.91 -0.94
CA LEU A 290 19.69 21.35 0.02
C LEU A 290 21.10 20.86 -0.30
N PHE A 291 21.24 19.68 -0.91
CA PHE A 291 22.51 18.97 -1.05
C PHE A 291 22.91 18.71 -2.53
N LYS A 292 22.21 19.34 -3.46
CA LYS A 292 22.66 19.53 -4.83
C LYS A 292 23.53 20.80 -4.93
#